data_cf891e83b168c784c89aa273a01e6465
#
_entry.id   cf891e83b168c784c89aa273a01e6465
#
_cell.length_a   1.000
_cell.length_b   1.000
_cell.length_c   1.000
_cell.angle_alpha   90.00
_cell.angle_beta   90.00
_cell.angle_gamma   90.00
#
_symmetry.space_group_name_H-M   'P 1'
#
loop_
_entity.id
_entity.type
_entity.pdbx_description
1 polymer ?
#
loop_
_entity_poly.entity_id
_entity_poly.type
_entity_poly.pdbx_seq_one_letter_code
_entity_poly.pdbx_strand_id
1 'polypeptide(L)'
;MKALSLVPSSPVWGMVLKSGPVVKAVIVVLLVLSVASWSIIFFKYLQIRAVDREDRDFLADCQEGLGVREILALAKKYRQGVVPLVFAELNRWFLLFSEEKRDLEAQWTQVAQQRILLERQRLSSYVGFLATVGNTAPFIGLFGTVWGIINAFQQIGLQGSASLAVVAPGISEALVTTALGLFVAIPAVMGYNYFVGRLSQIEERAEGAAYILVGILEGAHEEE
;
A
#
# COMPACT_ATOMS: atom_id res chain seq x y z
N MET A 1 -25.09 -32.71 31.19
CA MET A 1 -24.06 -32.22 30.29
C MET A 1 -24.70 -31.23 29.32
N LYS A 2 -24.76 -29.95 29.68
CA LYS A 2 -25.11 -28.83 28.81
C LYS A 2 -23.86 -28.01 28.70
N ALA A 3 -23.10 -28.22 27.62
CA ALA A 3 -21.92 -27.46 27.35
C ALA A 3 -21.99 -26.90 25.93
N LEU A 4 -21.66 -25.65 25.82
CA LEU A 4 -21.32 -24.86 24.63
C LEU A 4 -22.49 -24.44 23.69
N SER A 5 -23.31 -23.53 24.17
CA SER A 5 -23.99 -22.57 23.30
C SER A 5 -23.57 -21.14 23.68
N LEU A 6 -22.26 -20.87 23.67
CA LEU A 6 -21.67 -19.53 23.88
C LEU A 6 -21.20 -18.92 22.54
N VAL A 7 -22.07 -18.95 21.53
CA VAL A 7 -22.01 -17.96 20.45
C VAL A 7 -23.23 -17.09 20.67
N PRO A 8 -23.07 -15.82 21.11
CA PRO A 8 -24.18 -14.89 21.03
C PRO A 8 -24.51 -14.80 19.54
N SER A 9 -25.67 -15.34 19.17
CA SER A 9 -26.22 -15.17 17.84
C SER A 9 -26.53 -13.69 17.66
N SER A 10 -25.51 -12.89 17.34
CA SER A 10 -25.77 -11.52 16.90
C SER A 10 -26.76 -11.64 15.73
N PRO A 11 -27.84 -10.88 15.70
CA PRO A 11 -28.87 -11.00 14.68
C PRO A 11 -28.30 -10.93 13.27
N VAL A 12 -27.15 -10.29 13.09
CA VAL A 12 -26.44 -10.16 11.81
C VAL A 12 -25.93 -11.50 11.27
N TRP A 13 -25.32 -12.38 12.10
CA TRP A 13 -24.85 -13.68 11.66
C TRP A 13 -25.99 -14.60 11.22
N GLY A 14 -27.09 -14.57 11.93
CA GLY A 14 -28.29 -15.32 11.56
C GLY A 14 -28.88 -14.88 10.23
N MET A 15 -28.82 -13.58 9.92
CA MET A 15 -29.25 -13.01 8.63
C MET A 15 -28.32 -13.47 7.49
N VAL A 16 -27.01 -13.35 7.66
CA VAL A 16 -26.02 -13.77 6.65
C VAL A 16 -26.14 -15.26 6.32
N LEU A 17 -26.35 -16.12 7.31
CA LEU A 17 -26.51 -17.57 7.09
C LEU A 17 -27.78 -17.91 6.30
N LYS A 18 -28.85 -17.12 6.43
CA LYS A 18 -30.13 -17.30 5.73
C LYS A 18 -30.19 -16.60 4.38
N SER A 19 -29.23 -15.71 4.08
CA SER A 19 -29.18 -14.95 2.83
C SER A 19 -29.10 -15.83 1.59
N GLY A 20 -29.56 -15.30 0.47
CA GLY A 20 -29.45 -15.94 -0.83
C GLY A 20 -27.99 -16.14 -1.30
N PRO A 21 -27.76 -17.04 -2.27
CA PRO A 21 -26.40 -17.38 -2.71
C PRO A 21 -25.60 -16.20 -3.26
N VAL A 22 -26.25 -15.24 -3.91
CA VAL A 22 -25.60 -14.04 -4.48
C VAL A 22 -25.12 -13.11 -3.36
N VAL A 23 -25.94 -12.86 -2.34
CA VAL A 23 -25.54 -12.03 -1.18
C VAL A 23 -24.39 -12.66 -0.43
N LYS A 24 -24.39 -13.98 -0.25
CA LYS A 24 -23.24 -14.72 0.32
C LYS A 24 -21.98 -14.58 -0.50
N ALA A 25 -22.07 -14.69 -1.83
CA ALA A 25 -20.93 -14.49 -2.72
C ALA A 25 -20.36 -13.07 -2.61
N VAL A 26 -21.20 -12.03 -2.55
CA VAL A 26 -20.79 -10.65 -2.33
C VAL A 26 -20.03 -10.51 -1.00
N ILE A 27 -20.56 -11.07 0.09
CA ILE A 27 -19.92 -11.01 1.41
C ILE A 27 -18.57 -11.72 1.38
N VAL A 28 -18.47 -12.90 0.77
CA VAL A 28 -17.21 -13.65 0.64
C VAL A 28 -16.17 -12.84 -0.14
N VAL A 29 -16.56 -12.24 -1.27
CA VAL A 29 -15.67 -11.38 -2.07
C VAL A 29 -15.16 -10.21 -1.22
N LEU A 30 -16.05 -9.51 -0.52
CA LEU A 30 -15.66 -8.39 0.35
C LEU A 30 -14.72 -8.83 1.48
N LEU A 31 -14.94 -10.00 2.09
CA LEU A 31 -14.05 -10.55 3.11
C LEU A 31 -12.66 -10.87 2.55
N VAL A 32 -12.59 -11.49 1.37
CA VAL A 32 -11.30 -11.77 0.69
C VAL A 32 -10.55 -10.46 0.39
N LEU A 33 -11.24 -9.46 -0.14
CA LEU A 33 -10.66 -8.14 -0.41
C LEU A 33 -10.19 -7.46 0.88
N SER A 34 -10.94 -7.60 1.97
CA SER A 34 -10.56 -7.06 3.28
C SER A 34 -9.28 -7.70 3.80
N VAL A 35 -9.20 -9.04 3.82
CA VAL A 35 -8.01 -9.78 4.28
C VAL A 35 -6.79 -9.43 3.43
N ALA A 36 -6.94 -9.39 2.10
CA ALA A 36 -5.87 -9.00 1.19
C ALA A 36 -5.39 -7.56 1.46
N SER A 37 -6.32 -6.61 1.63
CA SER A 37 -5.98 -5.21 1.93
C SER A 37 -5.23 -5.06 3.24
N TRP A 38 -5.68 -5.69 4.32
CA TRP A 38 -4.99 -5.64 5.61
C TRP A 38 -3.61 -6.30 5.55
N SER A 39 -3.47 -7.41 4.81
CA SER A 39 -2.17 -8.07 4.60
C SER A 39 -1.18 -7.14 3.88
N ILE A 40 -1.63 -6.44 2.83
CA ILE A 40 -0.82 -5.47 2.11
C ILE A 40 -0.46 -4.28 2.99
N ILE A 41 -1.44 -3.73 3.73
CA ILE A 41 -1.22 -2.59 4.64
C ILE A 41 -0.13 -2.93 5.66
N PHE A 42 -0.24 -4.08 6.33
CA PHE A 42 0.71 -4.49 7.34
C PHE A 42 2.11 -4.73 6.76
N PHE A 43 2.20 -5.48 5.66
CA PHE A 43 3.46 -5.75 4.99
C PHE A 43 4.15 -4.47 4.52
N LYS A 44 3.40 -3.57 3.85
CA LYS A 44 3.94 -2.31 3.34
C LYS A 44 4.33 -1.34 4.45
N TYR A 45 3.57 -1.30 5.53
CA TYR A 45 3.93 -0.48 6.69
C TYR A 45 5.29 -0.87 7.25
N LEU A 46 5.55 -2.17 7.44
CA LEU A 46 6.84 -2.66 7.93
C LEU A 46 7.96 -2.38 6.93
N GLN A 47 7.73 -2.64 5.63
CA GLN A 47 8.72 -2.42 4.58
C GLN A 47 9.13 -0.95 4.48
N ILE A 48 8.15 -0.03 4.37
CA ILE A 48 8.42 1.41 4.22
C ILE A 48 9.06 1.98 5.48
N ARG A 49 8.64 1.52 6.67
CA ARG A 49 9.25 1.93 7.93
C ARG A 49 10.72 1.49 8.04
N ALA A 50 11.06 0.29 7.56
CA ALA A 50 12.44 -0.18 7.53
C ALA A 50 13.30 0.66 6.59
N VAL A 51 12.83 0.94 5.37
CA VAL A 51 13.49 1.81 4.39
C VAL A 51 13.73 3.21 4.97
N ASP A 52 12.68 3.83 5.50
CA ASP A 52 12.73 5.19 6.06
C ASP A 52 13.67 5.29 7.28
N ARG A 53 13.77 4.23 8.06
CA ARG A 53 14.74 4.15 9.16
C ARG A 53 16.16 4.02 8.63
N GLU A 54 16.42 3.11 7.69
CA GLU A 54 17.76 2.92 7.12
C GLU A 54 18.27 4.16 6.40
N ASP A 55 17.39 4.89 5.68
CA ASP A 55 17.76 6.16 5.04
C ASP A 55 18.20 7.22 6.06
N ARG A 56 17.45 7.34 7.16
CA ARG A 56 17.80 8.30 8.22
C ARG A 56 19.06 7.90 8.96
N ASP A 57 19.19 6.63 9.32
CA ASP A 57 20.36 6.12 10.03
C ASP A 57 21.63 6.27 9.17
N PHE A 58 21.52 6.00 7.86
CA PHE A 58 22.60 6.20 6.91
C PHE A 58 23.02 7.68 6.82
N LEU A 59 22.07 8.60 6.65
CA LEU A 59 22.36 10.03 6.61
C LEU A 59 22.94 10.55 7.93
N ALA A 60 22.51 10.01 9.07
CA ALA A 60 23.05 10.36 10.37
C ALA A 60 24.47 9.84 10.60
N ASP A 61 24.78 8.64 10.04
CA ASP A 61 26.12 8.06 10.10
C ASP A 61 27.10 8.72 9.09
N CYS A 62 26.57 9.36 8.01
CA CYS A 62 27.38 10.16 7.08
C CYS A 62 27.73 11.51 7.70
N GLN A 63 28.82 11.55 8.47
CA GLN A 63 29.34 12.77 9.08
C GLN A 63 30.22 13.57 8.10
N GLU A 64 30.36 14.87 8.34
CA GLU A 64 31.30 15.71 7.60
C GLU A 64 32.73 15.16 7.72
N GLY A 65 33.40 14.99 6.58
CA GLY A 65 34.78 14.52 6.53
C GLY A 65 34.97 13.02 6.31
N LEU A 66 33.89 12.24 6.12
CA LEU A 66 34.03 10.84 5.71
C LEU A 66 34.45 10.75 4.24
N GLY A 67 35.46 9.92 3.96
CA GLY A 67 35.87 9.62 2.59
C GLY A 67 34.86 8.72 1.86
N VAL A 68 34.89 8.74 0.52
CA VAL A 68 33.99 7.95 -0.34
C VAL A 68 34.02 6.45 0.02
N ARG A 69 35.19 5.90 0.37
CA ARG A 69 35.34 4.48 0.76
C ARG A 69 34.59 4.14 2.05
N GLU A 70 34.57 5.06 3.01
CA GLU A 70 33.87 4.90 4.29
C GLU A 70 32.36 4.96 4.11
N ILE A 71 31.88 5.92 3.29
CA ILE A 71 30.46 6.05 2.95
C ILE A 71 29.98 4.80 2.19
N LEU A 72 30.80 4.22 1.29
CA LEU A 72 30.49 2.96 0.63
C LEU A 72 30.38 1.78 1.60
N ALA A 73 31.24 1.74 2.62
CA ALA A 73 31.17 0.70 3.65
C ALA A 73 29.86 0.83 4.45
N LEU A 74 29.42 2.06 4.76
CA LEU A 74 28.13 2.36 5.37
C LEU A 74 26.96 1.96 4.45
N ALA A 75 27.02 2.29 3.16
CA ALA A 75 25.99 1.92 2.19
C ALA A 75 25.78 0.39 2.10
N LYS A 76 26.85 -0.41 2.28
CA LYS A 76 26.73 -1.87 2.36
C LYS A 76 26.05 -2.38 3.63
N LYS A 77 26.05 -1.60 4.72
CA LYS A 77 25.35 -1.90 5.98
C LYS A 77 23.83 -1.67 5.82
N TYR A 78 23.43 -0.62 5.12
CA TYR A 78 22.05 -0.17 4.95
C TYR A 78 21.47 -0.61 3.59
N ARG A 79 21.10 -1.89 3.47
CA ARG A 79 20.73 -2.50 2.16
C ARG A 79 19.33 -2.23 1.67
N GLN A 80 18.42 -1.80 2.53
CA GLN A 80 17.01 -1.55 2.21
C GLN A 80 16.73 -0.08 1.92
N GLY A 81 17.57 0.82 2.43
CA GLY A 81 17.44 2.25 2.24
C GLY A 81 17.61 2.67 0.77
N VAL A 82 16.85 3.68 0.34
CA VAL A 82 16.95 4.23 -1.03
C VAL A 82 18.20 5.08 -1.17
N VAL A 83 18.51 5.92 -0.19
CA VAL A 83 19.69 6.82 -0.22
C VAL A 83 21.00 6.05 -0.34
N PRO A 84 21.28 5.00 0.49
CA PRO A 84 22.50 4.21 0.33
C PRO A 84 22.59 3.50 -1.01
N LEU A 85 21.46 3.05 -1.58
CA LEU A 85 21.43 2.40 -2.88
C LEU A 85 21.71 3.39 -4.02
N VAL A 86 21.20 4.61 -3.94
CA VAL A 86 21.51 5.69 -4.88
C VAL A 86 22.98 6.04 -4.83
N PHE A 87 23.56 6.19 -3.65
CA PHE A 87 24.99 6.46 -3.47
C PHE A 87 25.87 5.36 -4.08
N ALA A 88 25.55 4.10 -3.80
CA ALA A 88 26.30 2.97 -4.37
C ALA A 88 26.25 2.94 -5.90
N GLU A 89 25.13 3.29 -6.51
CA GLU A 89 24.95 3.36 -7.97
C GLU A 89 25.73 4.55 -8.56
N LEU A 90 25.64 5.73 -7.94
CA LEU A 90 26.42 6.91 -8.34
C LEU A 90 27.91 6.64 -8.30
N ASN A 91 28.42 6.05 -7.22
CA ASN A 91 29.84 5.71 -7.11
C ASN A 91 30.27 4.66 -8.14
N ARG A 92 29.44 3.64 -8.40
CA ARG A 92 29.72 2.64 -9.44
C ARG A 92 29.83 3.27 -10.82
N TRP A 93 28.90 4.16 -11.14
CA TRP A 93 28.91 4.88 -12.41
C TRP A 93 30.14 5.77 -12.53
N PHE A 94 30.50 6.47 -11.47
CA PHE A 94 31.69 7.30 -11.40
C PHE A 94 32.97 6.52 -11.75
N LEU A 95 33.18 5.38 -11.11
CA LEU A 95 34.36 4.54 -11.37
C LEU A 95 34.45 4.04 -12.82
N LEU A 96 33.31 3.95 -13.52
CA LEU A 96 33.26 3.46 -14.91
C LEU A 96 33.50 4.57 -15.95
N PHE A 97 33.13 5.82 -15.65
CA PHE A 97 33.05 6.90 -16.64
C PHE A 97 33.85 8.16 -16.27
N SER A 98 34.69 8.10 -15.24
CA SER A 98 35.50 9.23 -14.74
C SER A 98 36.48 9.82 -15.77
N GLU A 99 36.79 9.12 -16.85
CA GLU A 99 37.71 9.59 -17.91
C GLU A 99 37.04 10.55 -18.91
N GLU A 100 35.71 10.56 -19.04
CA GLU A 100 34.95 11.42 -19.95
C GLU A 100 34.43 12.67 -19.25
N LYS A 101 35.23 13.72 -19.18
CA LYS A 101 34.94 15.00 -18.44
C LYS A 101 33.86 15.92 -19.02
N ARG A 102 32.96 15.47 -19.92
CA ARG A 102 31.92 16.35 -20.48
C ARG A 102 30.55 16.07 -19.89
N ASP A 103 29.93 17.12 -19.34
CA ASP A 103 28.54 17.14 -18.80
C ASP A 103 28.29 16.13 -17.65
N LEU A 104 29.26 15.92 -16.75
CA LEU A 104 29.14 15.01 -15.62
C LEU A 104 27.92 15.31 -14.76
N GLU A 105 27.67 16.57 -14.43
CA GLU A 105 26.57 16.99 -13.53
C GLU A 105 25.18 16.56 -14.04
N ALA A 106 24.90 16.75 -15.33
CA ALA A 106 23.61 16.34 -15.93
C ALA A 106 23.47 14.80 -15.95
N GLN A 107 24.56 14.08 -16.21
CA GLN A 107 24.56 12.62 -16.27
C GLN A 107 24.36 12.00 -14.89
N TRP A 108 24.98 12.56 -13.84
CA TRP A 108 24.81 12.09 -12.47
C TRP A 108 23.38 12.24 -11.97
N THR A 109 22.81 13.40 -12.24
CA THR A 109 21.41 13.64 -11.89
C THR A 109 20.50 12.62 -12.56
N GLN A 110 20.76 12.29 -13.82
CA GLN A 110 19.99 11.27 -14.54
C GLN A 110 20.15 9.88 -13.94
N VAL A 111 21.37 9.47 -13.55
CA VAL A 111 21.65 8.17 -12.91
C VAL A 111 20.93 8.09 -11.55
N ALA A 112 21.03 9.15 -10.73
CA ALA A 112 20.35 9.20 -9.45
C ALA A 112 18.83 9.09 -9.61
N GLN A 113 18.24 9.88 -10.50
CA GLN A 113 16.80 9.86 -10.78
C GLN A 113 16.33 8.48 -11.27
N GLN A 114 17.09 7.85 -12.16
CA GLN A 114 16.80 6.50 -12.65
C GLN A 114 16.78 5.49 -11.51
N ARG A 115 17.76 5.55 -10.60
CA ARG A 115 17.81 4.65 -9.44
C ARG A 115 16.66 4.91 -8.48
N ILE A 116 16.36 6.16 -8.17
CA ILE A 116 15.24 6.55 -7.32
C ILE A 116 13.91 6.04 -7.90
N LEU A 117 13.70 6.21 -9.20
CA LEU A 117 12.50 5.73 -9.89
C LEU A 117 12.34 4.21 -9.78
N LEU A 118 13.41 3.44 -9.97
CA LEU A 118 13.39 1.98 -9.81
C LEU A 118 13.02 1.56 -8.39
N GLU A 119 13.58 2.22 -7.37
CA GLU A 119 13.24 1.94 -5.99
C GLU A 119 11.81 2.33 -5.65
N ARG A 120 11.33 3.47 -6.16
CA ARG A 120 9.92 3.87 -6.06
C ARG A 120 8.98 2.82 -6.65
N GLN A 121 9.28 2.30 -7.85
CA GLN A 121 8.49 1.23 -8.48
C GLN A 121 8.48 -0.04 -7.61
N ARG A 122 9.62 -0.43 -7.06
CA ARG A 122 9.72 -1.56 -6.14
C ARG A 122 8.87 -1.37 -4.88
N LEU A 123 8.95 -0.20 -4.28
CA LEU A 123 8.24 0.12 -3.05
C LEU A 123 6.74 0.37 -3.27
N SER A 124 6.32 0.84 -4.43
CA SER A 124 4.91 1.07 -4.77
C SER A 124 4.16 -0.21 -5.18
N SER A 125 4.86 -1.33 -5.37
CA SER A 125 4.22 -2.60 -5.73
C SER A 125 3.10 -2.94 -4.73
N TYR A 126 1.98 -3.45 -5.23
CA TYR A 126 0.75 -3.77 -4.48
C TYR A 126 0.00 -2.57 -3.86
N VAL A 127 0.58 -1.36 -3.78
CA VAL A 127 -0.13 -0.19 -3.25
C VAL A 127 -1.32 0.17 -4.14
N GLY A 128 -1.19 0.02 -5.47
CA GLY A 128 -2.28 0.23 -6.43
C GLY A 128 -3.49 -0.70 -6.19
N PHE A 129 -3.28 -1.90 -5.64
CA PHE A 129 -4.37 -2.79 -5.27
C PHE A 129 -5.28 -2.17 -4.19
N LEU A 130 -4.72 -1.46 -3.22
CA LEU A 130 -5.49 -0.76 -2.19
C LEU A 130 -6.38 0.33 -2.80
N ALA A 131 -5.88 1.07 -3.82
CA ALA A 131 -6.69 2.04 -4.57
C ALA A 131 -7.86 1.34 -5.29
N THR A 132 -7.59 0.20 -5.93
CA THR A 132 -8.61 -0.58 -6.62
C THR A 132 -9.68 -1.05 -5.64
N VAL A 133 -9.31 -1.64 -4.50
CA VAL A 133 -10.27 -2.09 -3.48
C VAL A 133 -11.06 -0.92 -2.91
N GLY A 134 -10.39 0.19 -2.58
CA GLY A 134 -11.04 1.39 -2.08
C GLY A 134 -12.12 1.94 -3.01
N ASN A 135 -11.86 1.91 -4.32
CA ASN A 135 -12.79 2.39 -5.33
C ASN A 135 -13.89 1.37 -5.68
N THR A 136 -13.62 0.06 -5.62
CA THR A 136 -14.56 -0.96 -6.10
C THR A 136 -15.41 -1.58 -5.00
N ALA A 137 -14.89 -1.72 -3.78
CA ALA A 137 -15.62 -2.37 -2.68
C ALA A 137 -16.98 -1.72 -2.35
N PRO A 138 -17.16 -0.38 -2.39
CA PRO A 138 -18.47 0.23 -2.20
C PRO A 138 -19.48 -0.19 -3.27
N PHE A 139 -19.05 -0.32 -4.53
CA PHE A 139 -19.92 -0.74 -5.63
C PHE A 139 -20.30 -2.22 -5.54
N ILE A 140 -19.37 -3.07 -5.05
CA ILE A 140 -19.66 -4.48 -4.75
C ILE A 140 -20.71 -4.57 -3.63
N GLY A 141 -20.60 -3.75 -2.59
CA GLY A 141 -21.60 -3.64 -1.53
C GLY A 141 -22.96 -3.14 -2.06
N LEU A 142 -22.95 -2.11 -2.90
CA LEU A 142 -24.15 -1.58 -3.56
C LEU A 142 -24.82 -2.63 -4.46
N PHE A 143 -24.07 -3.42 -5.21
CA PHE A 143 -24.61 -4.55 -5.96
C PHE A 143 -25.35 -5.52 -5.05
N GLY A 144 -24.80 -5.81 -3.88
CA GLY A 144 -25.48 -6.63 -2.86
C GLY A 144 -26.81 -6.04 -2.39
N THR A 145 -26.91 -4.69 -2.22
CA THR A 145 -28.19 -4.06 -1.88
C THR A 145 -29.21 -4.17 -2.98
N VAL A 146 -28.84 -3.87 -4.22
CA VAL A 146 -29.74 -3.98 -5.36
C VAL A 146 -30.31 -5.40 -5.46
N TRP A 147 -29.44 -6.40 -5.32
CA TRP A 147 -29.86 -7.80 -5.37
C TRP A 147 -30.79 -8.18 -4.22
N GLY A 148 -30.49 -7.75 -3.00
CA GLY A 148 -31.33 -8.00 -1.82
C GLY A 148 -32.71 -7.36 -1.93
N ILE A 149 -32.80 -6.15 -2.49
CA ILE A 149 -34.07 -5.48 -2.77
C ILE A 149 -34.86 -6.24 -3.83
N ILE A 150 -34.23 -6.70 -4.92
CA ILE A 150 -34.87 -7.53 -5.94
C ILE A 150 -35.49 -8.78 -5.30
N ASN A 151 -34.74 -9.46 -4.44
CA ASN A 151 -35.24 -10.64 -3.73
C ASN A 151 -36.44 -10.29 -2.82
N ALA A 152 -36.40 -9.16 -2.11
CA ALA A 152 -37.50 -8.72 -1.27
C ALA A 152 -38.80 -8.50 -2.08
N PHE A 153 -38.71 -7.87 -3.27
CA PHE A 153 -39.86 -7.70 -4.16
C PHE A 153 -40.35 -9.03 -4.76
N GLN A 154 -39.46 -9.95 -5.07
CA GLN A 154 -39.86 -11.31 -5.51
C GLN A 154 -40.67 -12.02 -4.44
N GLN A 155 -40.31 -11.87 -3.15
CA GLN A 155 -41.08 -12.47 -2.05
C GLN A 155 -42.50 -11.87 -1.94
N ILE A 156 -42.68 -10.58 -2.19
CA ILE A 156 -44.02 -9.96 -2.27
C ILE A 156 -44.84 -10.66 -3.36
N GLY A 157 -44.26 -10.84 -4.54
CA GLY A 157 -44.94 -11.51 -5.67
C GLY A 157 -45.35 -12.95 -5.37
N LEU A 158 -44.47 -13.69 -4.68
CA LEU A 158 -44.74 -15.10 -4.33
C LEU A 158 -45.76 -15.26 -3.19
N GLN A 159 -45.75 -14.38 -2.23
CA GLN A 159 -46.65 -14.47 -1.04
C GLN A 159 -47.96 -13.68 -1.20
N GLY A 160 -48.06 -12.86 -2.25
CA GLY A 160 -49.23 -12.00 -2.48
C GLY A 160 -49.46 -10.95 -1.39
N SER A 161 -48.42 -10.64 -0.59
CA SER A 161 -48.51 -9.75 0.55
C SER A 161 -47.29 -8.82 0.62
N ALA A 162 -47.57 -7.51 0.70
CA ALA A 162 -46.56 -6.46 0.89
C ALA A 162 -46.31 -6.15 2.37
N SER A 163 -46.55 -7.11 3.27
CA SER A 163 -46.34 -6.86 4.71
C SER A 163 -44.84 -6.64 5.03
N LEU A 164 -44.59 -5.81 6.04
CA LEU A 164 -43.23 -5.52 6.51
C LEU A 164 -42.47 -6.80 6.91
N ALA A 165 -43.18 -7.79 7.45
CA ALA A 165 -42.61 -9.07 7.84
C ALA A 165 -42.02 -9.86 6.65
N VAL A 166 -42.54 -9.67 5.43
CA VAL A 166 -42.09 -10.31 4.21
C VAL A 166 -40.83 -9.63 3.64
N VAL A 167 -40.76 -8.29 3.68
CA VAL A 167 -39.67 -7.55 3.01
C VAL A 167 -38.51 -7.18 3.93
N ALA A 168 -38.72 -7.00 5.22
CA ALA A 168 -37.70 -6.55 6.17
C ALA A 168 -36.45 -7.44 6.18
N PRO A 169 -36.50 -8.77 6.11
CA PRO A 169 -35.29 -9.60 6.06
C PRO A 169 -34.40 -9.28 4.85
N GLY A 170 -35.00 -9.23 3.64
CA GLY A 170 -34.24 -8.95 2.40
C GLY A 170 -33.62 -7.55 2.38
N ILE A 171 -34.36 -6.53 2.89
CA ILE A 171 -33.85 -5.16 3.00
C ILE A 171 -32.71 -5.10 4.03
N SER A 172 -32.85 -5.76 5.17
CA SER A 172 -31.80 -5.79 6.21
C SER A 172 -30.53 -6.45 5.70
N GLU A 173 -30.63 -7.56 4.99
CA GLU A 173 -29.48 -8.23 4.34
C GLU A 173 -28.80 -7.30 3.33
N ALA A 174 -29.59 -6.60 2.52
CA ALA A 174 -29.10 -5.64 1.56
C ALA A 174 -28.25 -4.55 2.24
N LEU A 175 -28.75 -3.91 3.27
CA LEU A 175 -28.05 -2.85 4.00
C LEU A 175 -26.72 -3.33 4.61
N VAL A 176 -26.66 -4.57 5.10
CA VAL A 176 -25.43 -5.18 5.62
C VAL A 176 -24.35 -5.28 4.55
N THR A 177 -24.70 -5.63 3.31
CA THR A 177 -23.68 -5.73 2.23
C THR A 177 -23.05 -4.38 1.88
N THR A 178 -23.84 -3.30 1.84
CA THR A 178 -23.28 -1.96 1.63
C THR A 178 -22.43 -1.51 2.80
N ALA A 179 -22.86 -1.74 4.03
CA ALA A 179 -22.06 -1.43 5.21
C ALA A 179 -20.69 -2.16 5.18
N LEU A 180 -20.69 -3.44 4.78
CA LEU A 180 -19.45 -4.20 4.61
C LEU A 180 -18.58 -3.66 3.47
N GLY A 181 -19.17 -3.27 2.34
CA GLY A 181 -18.44 -2.64 1.23
C GLY A 181 -17.70 -1.37 1.66
N LEU A 182 -18.36 -0.50 2.41
CA LEU A 182 -17.76 0.70 2.98
C LEU A 182 -16.69 0.38 4.03
N PHE A 183 -16.95 -0.59 4.90
CA PHE A 183 -16.00 -1.03 5.93
C PHE A 183 -14.69 -1.55 5.32
N VAL A 184 -14.75 -2.23 4.17
CA VAL A 184 -13.58 -2.70 3.43
C VAL A 184 -12.87 -1.56 2.70
N ALA A 185 -13.62 -0.64 2.10
CA ALA A 185 -13.08 0.45 1.30
C ALA A 185 -12.28 1.47 2.13
N ILE A 186 -12.82 1.87 3.29
CA ILE A 186 -12.24 2.96 4.10
C ILE A 186 -10.78 2.67 4.48
N PRO A 187 -10.43 1.53 5.10
CA PRO A 187 -9.03 1.22 5.42
C PRO A 187 -8.14 1.13 4.19
N ALA A 188 -8.65 0.61 3.07
CA ALA A 188 -7.90 0.49 1.83
C ALA A 188 -7.52 1.86 1.26
N VAL A 189 -8.46 2.82 1.21
CA VAL A 189 -8.20 4.20 0.78
C VAL A 189 -7.22 4.90 1.72
N MET A 190 -7.41 4.76 3.03
CA MET A 190 -6.52 5.35 4.03
C MET A 190 -5.09 4.80 3.88
N GLY A 191 -4.95 3.48 3.72
CA GLY A 191 -3.66 2.82 3.50
C GLY A 191 -3.00 3.29 2.21
N TYR A 192 -3.74 3.36 1.11
CA TYR A 192 -3.25 3.88 -0.16
C TYR A 192 -2.69 5.29 -0.04
N ASN A 193 -3.47 6.22 0.49
CA ASN A 193 -3.06 7.62 0.64
C ASN A 193 -1.84 7.77 1.55
N TYR A 194 -1.80 7.01 2.65
CA TYR A 194 -0.65 6.99 3.55
C TYR A 194 0.62 6.55 2.83
N PHE A 195 0.57 5.42 2.09
CA PHE A 195 1.76 4.90 1.41
C PHE A 195 2.22 5.78 0.28
N VAL A 196 1.32 6.34 -0.53
CA VAL A 196 1.68 7.30 -1.59
C VAL A 196 2.41 8.50 -1.00
N GLY A 197 1.90 9.09 0.08
CA GLY A 197 2.57 10.20 0.76
C GLY A 197 3.95 9.83 1.33
N ARG A 198 4.09 8.62 1.91
CA ARG A 198 5.39 8.15 2.43
C ARG A 198 6.41 7.89 1.32
N LEU A 199 5.97 7.33 0.19
CA LEU A 199 6.82 7.11 -0.98
C LEU A 199 7.35 8.42 -1.56
N SER A 200 6.51 9.45 -1.65
CA SER A 200 6.92 10.80 -2.08
C SER A 200 8.00 11.39 -1.15
N GLN A 201 7.83 11.27 0.17
CA GLN A 201 8.82 11.75 1.14
C GLN A 201 10.17 11.02 1.05
N ILE A 202 10.15 9.70 0.77
CA ILE A 202 11.39 8.92 0.55
C ILE A 202 12.08 9.38 -0.74
N GLU A 203 11.32 9.58 -1.81
CA GLU A 203 11.81 10.08 -3.10
C GLU A 203 12.45 11.47 -2.95
N GLU A 204 11.75 12.44 -2.37
CA GLU A 204 12.27 13.80 -2.12
C GLU A 204 13.56 13.79 -1.28
N ARG A 205 13.61 12.92 -0.26
CA ARG A 205 14.83 12.77 0.56
C ARG A 205 15.98 12.18 -0.25
N ALA A 206 15.72 11.18 -1.06
CA ALA A 206 16.74 10.54 -1.89
C ALA A 206 17.27 11.49 -2.96
N GLU A 207 16.40 12.32 -3.57
CA GLU A 207 16.81 13.37 -4.49
C GLU A 207 17.69 14.41 -3.80
N GLY A 208 17.28 14.94 -2.66
CA GLY A 208 18.07 15.90 -1.89
C GLY A 208 19.42 15.34 -1.45
N ALA A 209 19.45 14.08 -1.01
CA ALA A 209 20.70 13.41 -0.65
C ALA A 209 21.60 13.17 -1.86
N ALA A 210 21.06 12.87 -3.04
CA ALA A 210 21.83 12.65 -4.26
C ALA A 210 22.67 13.88 -4.65
N TYR A 211 22.12 15.09 -4.53
CA TYR A 211 22.87 16.34 -4.79
C TYR A 211 24.07 16.49 -3.87
N ILE A 212 23.92 16.22 -2.56
CA ILE A 212 25.00 16.28 -1.58
C ILE A 212 26.07 15.22 -1.89
N LEU A 213 25.64 14.01 -2.21
CA LEU A 213 26.53 12.87 -2.48
C LEU A 213 27.33 13.06 -3.78
N VAL A 214 26.75 13.70 -4.80
CA VAL A 214 27.49 14.09 -6.01
C VAL A 214 28.62 15.07 -5.67
N GLY A 215 28.32 16.11 -4.89
CA GLY A 215 29.38 17.07 -4.47
C GLY A 215 30.54 16.41 -3.68
N ILE A 216 30.25 15.39 -2.84
CA ILE A 216 31.29 14.61 -2.16
C ILE A 216 32.15 13.80 -3.15
N LEU A 217 31.51 13.20 -4.15
CA LEU A 217 32.21 12.40 -5.16
C LEU A 217 33.09 13.27 -6.06
N GLU A 218 32.62 14.46 -6.45
CA GLU A 218 33.39 15.43 -7.26
C GLU A 218 34.59 15.97 -6.49
N GLY A 219 34.42 16.39 -5.23
CA GLY A 219 35.50 16.88 -4.38
C GLY A 219 36.58 15.84 -4.13
N ALA A 220 36.22 14.57 -3.96
CA ALA A 220 37.20 13.49 -3.76
C ALA A 220 38.04 13.19 -5.02
N HIS A 221 37.56 13.59 -6.20
CA HIS A 221 38.28 13.35 -7.47
C HIS A 221 39.20 14.51 -7.86
N GLU A 222 38.99 15.71 -7.30
CA GLU A 222 39.89 16.83 -7.49
C GLU A 222 41.17 16.70 -6.64
N GLU A 223 41.12 15.83 -5.61
CA GLU A 223 42.27 15.60 -4.70
C GLU A 223 43.19 14.43 -5.14
N GLU A 224 42.81 13.59 -6.12
CA GLU A 224 43.62 12.52 -6.73
C GLU A 224 44.25 12.99 -8.07
#